data_6f586db11fb777a05ef3dc5a06ef4690
#
_entry.id   6f586db11fb777a05ef3dc5a06ef4690
#
_cell.length_a   1.000
_cell.length_b   1.000
_cell.length_c   1.000
_cell.angle_alpha   90.00
_cell.angle_beta   90.00
_cell.angle_gamma   90.00
#
_symmetry.space_group_name_H-M   'P 1'
#
loop_
_entity.id
_entity.type
_entity.pdbx_description
1 polymer ?
#
loop_
_entity_poly.entity_id
_entity_poly.type
_entity_poly.pdbx_seq_one_letter_code
_entity_poly.pdbx_strand_id
1 'polypeptide(L)'
;MKGTRHNGRSGKDGVYNPLHNDRRFDPEHSEHIDNERVRQNIYWDCYQGYTTMADRGKEDNFSFNQIEMAYYVDHYSDYVINQNKRHEKARHPDRCKGVEDVLKNKKTCPEESIYQLGTIDEHASVETLVLVFDEFKKEFDERFGSNVHIIDWSLHMDEATPHIHERHVFDATNRYGEIEPKQEAALEELGFELPKPNEKKGKYNNRKMVF
;
A
#
# COMPACT_ATOMS: atom_id res chain seq x y z
N MET A 1 -12.58 -3.83 23.35
CA MET A 1 -12.64 -3.36 21.94
C MET A 1 -11.85 -4.32 21.07
N LYS A 2 -12.32 -4.65 19.85
CA LYS A 2 -11.66 -5.59 18.95
C LYS A 2 -10.99 -4.83 17.82
N GLY A 3 -9.71 -5.08 17.57
CA GLY A 3 -9.02 -4.61 16.36
C GLY A 3 -9.26 -5.58 15.20
N THR A 4 -9.45 -5.06 14.00
CA THR A 4 -9.54 -5.83 12.75
C THR A 4 -8.55 -5.30 11.72
N ARG A 5 -7.93 -6.20 10.98
CA ARG A 5 -7.10 -5.90 9.81
C ARG A 5 -7.59 -6.71 8.62
N HIS A 6 -7.81 -6.03 7.50
CA HIS A 6 -8.07 -6.65 6.21
C HIS A 6 -6.98 -6.20 5.23
N ASN A 7 -6.45 -7.09 4.41
CA ASN A 7 -5.43 -6.73 3.45
C ASN A 7 -5.63 -7.40 2.08
N GLY A 8 -5.14 -6.75 1.02
CA GLY A 8 -5.21 -7.26 -0.33
C GLY A 8 -4.61 -6.31 -1.36
N ARG A 9 -4.55 -6.74 -2.61
CA ARG A 9 -4.07 -5.93 -3.76
C ARG A 9 -5.14 -5.66 -4.78
N SER A 10 -6.18 -6.47 -4.82
CA SER A 10 -7.20 -6.36 -5.84
C SER A 10 -8.51 -6.95 -5.39
N GLY A 11 -9.60 -6.32 -5.79
CA GLY A 11 -10.96 -6.79 -5.66
C GLY A 11 -11.52 -7.32 -6.98
N LYS A 12 -12.86 -7.30 -7.11
CA LYS A 12 -13.62 -7.72 -8.30
C LYS A 12 -13.21 -6.91 -9.54
N ASP A 13 -12.99 -5.62 -9.38
CA ASP A 13 -12.79 -4.64 -10.45
C ASP A 13 -11.30 -4.40 -10.79
N GLY A 14 -10.39 -5.19 -10.26
CA GLY A 14 -8.96 -5.10 -10.57
C GLY A 14 -8.09 -4.76 -9.38
N VAL A 15 -6.96 -4.08 -9.63
CA VAL A 15 -6.05 -3.56 -8.59
C VAL A 15 -6.74 -2.41 -7.86
N TYR A 16 -6.57 -2.33 -6.54
CA TYR A 16 -7.11 -1.23 -5.74
C TYR A 16 -6.52 0.11 -6.21
N ASN A 17 -7.39 1.12 -6.28
CA ASN A 17 -7.06 2.46 -6.70
C ASN A 17 -7.08 3.38 -5.48
N PRO A 18 -6.02 4.14 -5.20
CA PRO A 18 -5.94 5.02 -4.05
C PRO A 18 -6.87 6.26 -4.14
N LEU A 19 -7.61 6.48 -5.24
CA LEU A 19 -8.58 7.58 -5.36
C LEU A 19 -9.66 7.55 -4.27
N HIS A 20 -10.06 6.36 -3.80
CA HIS A 20 -10.98 6.24 -2.67
C HIS A 20 -10.31 6.75 -1.38
N ASN A 21 -9.05 6.40 -1.19
CA ASN A 21 -8.32 6.69 0.04
C ASN A 21 -8.05 8.18 0.21
N ASP A 22 -7.74 8.90 -0.87
CA ASP A 22 -7.45 10.33 -0.82
C ASP A 22 -8.64 11.23 -1.18
N ARG A 23 -9.84 10.66 -1.32
CA ARG A 23 -11.09 11.39 -1.66
C ARG A 23 -10.99 12.25 -2.93
N ARG A 24 -10.18 11.82 -3.91
CA ARG A 24 -10.04 12.48 -5.23
C ARG A 24 -11.13 12.07 -6.23
N PHE A 25 -12.34 11.84 -5.76
CA PHE A 25 -13.54 11.60 -6.55
C PHE A 25 -14.67 12.49 -6.03
N ASP A 26 -15.80 12.56 -6.76
CA ASP A 26 -16.98 13.31 -6.31
C ASP A 26 -17.72 12.55 -5.19
N PRO A 27 -17.62 12.99 -3.94
CA PRO A 27 -18.25 12.31 -2.81
C PRO A 27 -19.78 12.49 -2.77
N GLU A 28 -20.35 13.46 -3.52
CA GLU A 28 -21.80 13.74 -3.52
C GLU A 28 -22.64 12.55 -4.03
N HIS A 29 -22.02 11.64 -4.79
CA HIS A 29 -22.65 10.45 -5.32
C HIS A 29 -22.39 9.17 -4.51
N SER A 30 -21.77 9.29 -3.33
CA SER A 30 -21.41 8.16 -2.47
C SER A 30 -22.33 8.08 -1.26
N GLU A 31 -23.28 7.14 -1.26
CA GLU A 31 -24.27 6.95 -0.18
C GLU A 31 -23.66 6.65 1.21
N HIS A 32 -22.36 6.35 1.28
CA HIS A 32 -21.68 5.93 2.51
C HIS A 32 -20.76 7.00 3.11
N ILE A 33 -20.64 8.17 2.46
CA ILE A 33 -19.75 9.25 2.88
C ILE A 33 -20.54 10.41 3.46
N ASP A 34 -20.17 10.82 4.66
CA ASP A 34 -20.70 12.01 5.32
C ASP A 34 -19.86 13.24 4.89
N ASN A 35 -20.38 14.04 3.97
CA ASN A 35 -19.73 15.20 3.40
C ASN A 35 -19.36 16.28 4.43
N GLU A 36 -20.06 16.35 5.59
CA GLU A 36 -19.72 17.29 6.65
C GLU A 36 -18.45 16.83 7.41
N ARG A 37 -18.24 15.52 7.53
CA ARG A 37 -17.10 14.91 8.22
C ARG A 37 -15.87 14.71 7.36
N VAL A 38 -15.95 14.77 6.02
CA VAL A 38 -14.79 14.66 5.10
C VAL A 38 -13.63 15.56 5.51
N ARG A 39 -13.93 16.76 6.03
CA ARG A 39 -12.92 17.73 6.48
C ARG A 39 -12.10 17.26 7.69
N GLN A 40 -12.54 16.21 8.38
CA GLN A 40 -11.87 15.63 9.54
C GLN A 40 -10.91 14.50 9.15
N ASN A 41 -10.93 14.07 7.89
CA ASN A 41 -10.02 13.05 7.39
C ASN A 41 -8.56 13.52 7.48
N ILE A 42 -7.68 12.60 7.84
CA ILE A 42 -6.24 12.83 7.97
C ILE A 42 -5.54 11.98 6.91
N TYR A 43 -4.52 12.53 6.29
CA TYR A 43 -3.74 11.88 5.24
C TYR A 43 -2.26 11.97 5.57
N TRP A 44 -1.52 10.97 5.17
CA TRP A 44 -0.07 10.95 5.26
C TRP A 44 0.50 10.22 4.03
N ASP A 45 1.62 10.70 3.53
CA ASP A 45 2.42 10.00 2.55
C ASP A 45 3.92 10.18 2.80
N CYS A 46 4.73 9.33 2.19
CA CYS A 46 6.17 9.28 2.43
C CYS A 46 6.96 10.49 1.89
N TYR A 47 6.36 11.34 1.07
CA TYR A 47 7.01 12.53 0.51
C TYR A 47 6.56 13.82 1.18
N GLN A 48 5.25 13.98 1.43
CA GLN A 48 4.67 15.21 1.94
C GLN A 48 4.45 15.18 3.46
N GLY A 49 4.46 13.98 4.06
CA GLY A 49 4.10 13.80 5.46
C GLY A 49 2.60 13.97 5.71
N TYR A 50 2.23 14.52 6.86
CA TYR A 50 0.84 14.75 7.23
C TYR A 50 0.21 15.88 6.43
N THR A 51 -0.98 15.62 5.90
CA THR A 51 -1.81 16.61 5.19
C THR A 51 -3.26 16.51 5.63
N THR A 52 -4.00 17.62 5.45
CA THR A 52 -5.44 17.69 5.72
C THR A 52 -6.22 17.80 4.41
N MET A 53 -7.55 17.68 4.48
CA MET A 53 -8.40 17.90 3.30
C MET A 53 -8.23 19.30 2.70
N ALA A 54 -7.95 20.31 3.55
CA ALA A 54 -7.67 21.67 3.08
C ALA A 54 -6.36 21.80 2.30
N ASP A 55 -5.36 20.97 2.65
CA ASP A 55 -4.09 20.92 1.93
C ASP A 55 -4.23 20.19 0.60
N ARG A 56 -5.04 19.14 0.55
CA ARG A 56 -5.25 18.32 -0.64
C ARG A 56 -5.92 19.03 -1.80
N GLY A 57 -6.56 20.16 -1.56
CA GLY A 57 -7.12 21.05 -2.60
C GLY A 57 -6.10 21.99 -3.25
N LYS A 58 -4.87 22.09 -2.75
CA LYS A 58 -3.83 22.99 -3.26
C LYS A 58 -3.12 22.38 -4.47
N GLU A 59 -2.63 23.23 -5.39
CA GLU A 59 -1.97 22.80 -6.64
C GLU A 59 -0.68 22.00 -6.40
N ASP A 60 0.03 22.31 -5.33
CA ASP A 60 1.30 21.69 -4.94
C ASP A 60 1.12 20.43 -4.07
N ASN A 61 -0.11 20.03 -3.76
CA ASN A 61 -0.39 18.78 -3.04
C ASN A 61 -0.67 17.63 -4.00
N PHE A 62 0.17 16.62 -3.97
CA PHE A 62 0.05 15.44 -4.82
C PHE A 62 -1.02 14.48 -4.32
N SER A 63 -1.73 13.83 -5.24
CA SER A 63 -2.63 12.73 -4.95
C SER A 63 -1.85 11.45 -4.62
N PHE A 64 -2.48 10.50 -3.92
CA PHE A 64 -1.85 9.21 -3.65
C PHE A 64 -1.45 8.45 -4.93
N ASN A 65 -2.23 8.57 -6.01
CA ASN A 65 -1.81 8.04 -7.32
C ASN A 65 -0.47 8.64 -7.81
N GLN A 66 -0.27 9.94 -7.61
CA GLN A 66 0.98 10.62 -8.00
C GLN A 66 2.12 10.23 -7.06
N ILE A 67 1.85 10.11 -5.76
CA ILE A 67 2.81 9.65 -4.75
C ILE A 67 3.27 8.22 -5.05
N GLU A 68 2.34 7.29 -5.27
CA GLU A 68 2.69 5.91 -5.61
C GLU A 68 3.50 5.81 -6.91
N MET A 69 3.12 6.60 -7.94
CA MET A 69 3.87 6.65 -9.18
C MET A 69 5.28 7.20 -8.98
N ALA A 70 5.43 8.29 -8.21
CA ALA A 70 6.73 8.86 -7.88
C ALA A 70 7.60 7.84 -7.12
N TYR A 71 7.02 7.17 -6.12
CA TYR A 71 7.71 6.12 -5.36
C TYR A 71 8.24 5.01 -6.28
N TYR A 72 7.39 4.51 -7.19
CA TYR A 72 7.80 3.47 -8.14
C TYR A 72 8.85 3.93 -9.14
N VAL A 73 8.79 5.18 -9.58
CA VAL A 73 9.82 5.78 -10.44
C VAL A 73 11.15 5.87 -9.68
N ASP A 74 11.14 6.38 -8.47
CA ASP A 74 12.35 6.59 -7.68
C ASP A 74 13.05 5.28 -7.29
N HIS A 75 12.25 4.25 -6.93
CA HIS A 75 12.80 3.01 -6.37
C HIS A 75 13.00 1.89 -7.41
N TYR A 76 12.21 1.85 -8.48
CA TYR A 76 12.20 0.70 -9.40
C TYR A 76 12.56 1.01 -10.85
N SER A 77 12.88 2.27 -11.22
CA SER A 77 13.26 2.60 -12.59
C SER A 77 14.48 1.84 -13.08
N ASP A 78 15.51 1.74 -12.25
CA ASP A 78 16.74 1.02 -12.63
C ASP A 78 16.47 -0.47 -12.86
N TYR A 79 15.68 -1.10 -12.00
CA TYR A 79 15.22 -2.47 -12.18
C TYR A 79 14.47 -2.65 -13.51
N VAL A 80 13.50 -1.78 -13.80
CA VAL A 80 12.70 -1.84 -15.04
C VAL A 80 13.56 -1.65 -16.28
N ILE A 81 14.43 -0.64 -16.28
CA ILE A 81 15.36 -0.35 -17.40
C ILE A 81 16.27 -1.56 -17.64
N ASN A 82 16.88 -2.10 -16.62
CA ASN A 82 17.80 -3.21 -16.75
C ASN A 82 17.09 -4.52 -17.13
N GLN A 83 15.88 -4.75 -16.63
CA GLN A 83 15.05 -5.88 -17.04
C GLN A 83 14.71 -5.79 -18.54
N ASN A 84 14.33 -4.59 -19.03
CA ASN A 84 14.03 -4.37 -20.44
C ASN A 84 15.27 -4.63 -21.33
N LYS A 85 16.45 -4.15 -20.94
CA LYS A 85 17.71 -4.45 -21.65
C LYS A 85 17.97 -5.97 -21.72
N ARG A 86 17.67 -6.72 -20.64
CA ARG A 86 17.78 -8.19 -20.63
C ARG A 86 16.79 -8.85 -21.59
N HIS A 87 15.54 -8.35 -21.65
CA HIS A 87 14.52 -8.84 -22.58
C HIS A 87 14.89 -8.58 -24.04
N GLU A 88 15.35 -7.38 -24.37
CA GLU A 88 15.82 -7.02 -25.72
C GLU A 88 16.98 -7.90 -26.16
N LYS A 89 17.99 -8.08 -25.30
CA LYS A 89 19.13 -8.98 -25.55
C LYS A 89 18.69 -10.42 -25.76
N ALA A 90 17.64 -10.86 -25.07
CA ALA A 90 17.05 -12.19 -25.24
C ALA A 90 16.07 -12.28 -26.43
N ARG A 91 15.93 -11.21 -27.24
CA ARG A 91 15.00 -11.09 -28.36
C ARG A 91 13.52 -11.23 -27.98
N HIS A 92 13.16 -10.71 -26.80
CA HIS A 92 11.80 -10.67 -26.29
C HIS A 92 11.35 -9.22 -25.96
N PRO A 93 11.36 -8.29 -26.97
CA PRO A 93 10.92 -6.91 -26.74
C PRO A 93 9.44 -6.81 -26.32
N ASP A 94 8.63 -7.81 -26.65
CA ASP A 94 7.24 -7.98 -26.21
C ASP A 94 7.06 -8.07 -24.69
N ARG A 95 8.14 -8.35 -23.95
CA ARG A 95 8.16 -8.43 -22.49
C ARG A 95 8.62 -7.14 -21.79
N CYS A 96 9.06 -6.16 -22.56
CA CYS A 96 9.44 -4.86 -22.01
C CYS A 96 8.23 -4.15 -21.39
N LYS A 97 8.44 -3.49 -20.25
CA LYS A 97 7.41 -2.83 -19.47
C LYS A 97 7.86 -1.44 -19.05
N GLY A 98 6.90 -0.55 -18.80
CA GLY A 98 7.14 0.69 -18.10
C GLY A 98 7.00 0.51 -16.57
N VAL A 99 7.41 1.53 -15.82
CA VAL A 99 7.22 1.56 -14.36
C VAL A 99 5.71 1.51 -14.01
N GLU A 100 4.88 2.16 -14.81
CA GLU A 100 3.43 2.14 -14.64
C GLU A 100 2.83 0.73 -14.76
N ASP A 101 3.38 -0.11 -15.66
CA ASP A 101 2.95 -1.50 -15.80
C ASP A 101 3.28 -2.32 -14.54
N VAL A 102 4.40 -1.98 -13.88
CA VAL A 102 4.80 -2.61 -12.61
C VAL A 102 3.86 -2.17 -11.49
N LEU A 103 3.55 -0.86 -11.40
CA LEU A 103 2.61 -0.31 -10.42
C LEU A 103 1.20 -0.91 -10.56
N LYS A 104 0.72 -1.12 -11.79
CA LYS A 104 -0.64 -1.65 -12.07
C LYS A 104 -0.74 -3.17 -12.06
N ASN A 105 0.36 -3.89 -11.87
CA ASN A 105 0.35 -5.35 -11.90
C ASN A 105 -0.07 -5.92 -10.54
N LYS A 106 -1.04 -6.84 -10.52
CA LYS A 106 -1.59 -7.50 -9.31
C LYS A 106 -0.55 -8.18 -8.41
N LYS A 107 0.66 -8.44 -8.90
CA LYS A 107 1.72 -9.08 -8.12
C LYS A 107 2.73 -8.10 -7.53
N THR A 108 2.79 -6.90 -8.09
CA THR A 108 3.83 -5.91 -7.77
C THR A 108 3.26 -4.55 -7.35
N CYS A 109 1.95 -4.31 -7.52
CA CYS A 109 1.28 -3.10 -7.01
C CYS A 109 1.31 -3.06 -5.47
N PRO A 110 1.13 -1.88 -4.87
CA PRO A 110 0.95 -1.77 -3.43
C PRO A 110 -0.16 -2.68 -2.91
N GLU A 111 0.04 -3.23 -1.74
CA GLU A 111 -1.00 -3.91 -0.97
C GLU A 111 -1.72 -2.87 -0.11
N GLU A 112 -3.03 -3.00 0.03
CA GLU A 112 -3.82 -2.16 0.92
C GLU A 112 -4.17 -2.95 2.17
N SER A 113 -3.99 -2.33 3.34
CA SER A 113 -4.48 -2.82 4.61
C SER A 113 -5.49 -1.83 5.20
N ILE A 114 -6.58 -2.35 5.74
CA ILE A 114 -7.59 -1.54 6.44
C ILE A 114 -7.52 -1.90 7.92
N TYR A 115 -7.33 -0.88 8.78
CA TYR A 115 -7.27 -1.03 10.23
C TYR A 115 -8.45 -0.33 10.88
N GLN A 116 -9.14 -1.04 11.75
CA GLN A 116 -10.29 -0.54 12.49
C GLN A 116 -10.22 -0.98 13.94
N LEU A 117 -10.54 -0.08 14.88
CA LEU A 117 -10.67 -0.37 16.30
C LEU A 117 -12.12 -0.19 16.75
N GLY A 118 -12.80 -1.31 16.98
CA GLY A 118 -14.20 -1.34 17.39
C GLY A 118 -15.18 -1.67 16.26
N THR A 119 -16.42 -1.29 16.48
CA THR A 119 -17.57 -1.51 15.59
C THR A 119 -18.32 -0.19 15.38
N ILE A 120 -19.40 -0.22 14.60
CA ILE A 120 -20.26 0.94 14.42
C ILE A 120 -20.89 1.44 15.75
N ASP A 121 -21.17 0.53 16.68
CA ASP A 121 -21.82 0.86 17.96
C ASP A 121 -20.82 1.33 19.03
N GLU A 122 -19.57 0.83 18.94
CA GLU A 122 -18.51 1.16 19.92
C GLU A 122 -17.15 1.13 19.22
N HIS A 123 -16.57 2.30 18.96
CA HIS A 123 -15.26 2.45 18.33
C HIS A 123 -14.32 3.35 19.11
N ALA A 124 -13.02 3.27 18.83
CA ALA A 124 -12.02 4.15 19.41
C ALA A 124 -12.24 5.61 18.97
N SER A 125 -11.81 6.56 19.79
CA SER A 125 -11.71 7.95 19.35
C SER A 125 -10.64 8.09 18.26
N VAL A 126 -10.73 9.16 17.48
CA VAL A 126 -9.77 9.51 16.42
C VAL A 126 -8.35 9.56 16.97
N GLU A 127 -8.19 10.29 18.07
CA GLU A 127 -6.90 10.48 18.74
C GLU A 127 -6.30 9.13 19.15
N THR A 128 -7.13 8.24 19.70
CA THR A 128 -6.70 6.89 20.08
C THR A 128 -6.28 6.09 18.84
N LEU A 129 -7.05 6.15 17.75
CA LEU A 129 -6.75 5.40 16.54
C LEU A 129 -5.45 5.90 15.88
N VAL A 130 -5.23 7.23 15.82
CA VAL A 130 -3.99 7.83 15.31
C VAL A 130 -2.80 7.41 16.17
N LEU A 131 -2.89 7.54 17.51
CA LEU A 131 -1.81 7.15 18.40
C LEU A 131 -1.44 5.66 18.27
N VAL A 132 -2.43 4.79 18.23
CA VAL A 132 -2.20 3.34 18.05
C VAL A 132 -1.57 3.05 16.70
N PHE A 133 -2.00 3.75 15.64
CA PHE A 133 -1.45 3.55 14.31
C PHE A 133 -0.03 4.10 14.18
N ASP A 134 0.29 5.24 14.79
CA ASP A 134 1.64 5.79 14.80
C ASP A 134 2.65 4.87 15.52
N GLU A 135 2.26 4.31 16.67
CA GLU A 135 3.10 3.32 17.35
C GLU A 135 3.22 2.03 16.53
N PHE A 136 2.11 1.57 15.93
CA PHE A 136 2.15 0.43 15.00
C PHE A 136 3.10 0.68 13.83
N LYS A 137 2.99 1.85 13.17
CA LYS A 137 3.84 2.22 12.04
C LYS A 137 5.32 2.23 12.43
N LYS A 138 5.64 2.82 13.58
CA LYS A 138 7.02 2.85 14.09
C LYS A 138 7.56 1.44 14.32
N GLU A 139 6.81 0.59 15.04
CA GLU A 139 7.21 -0.80 15.28
C GLU A 139 7.29 -1.61 13.98
N PHE A 140 6.40 -1.34 13.02
CA PHE A 140 6.39 -1.96 11.70
C PHE A 140 7.64 -1.58 10.90
N ASP A 141 8.00 -0.30 10.86
CA ASP A 141 9.20 0.20 10.18
C ASP A 141 10.48 -0.37 10.84
N GLU A 142 10.54 -0.44 12.16
CA GLU A 142 11.68 -1.04 12.87
C GLU A 142 11.86 -2.54 12.55
N ARG A 143 10.78 -3.28 12.39
CA ARG A 143 10.81 -4.74 12.15
C ARG A 143 10.90 -5.12 10.69
N PHE A 144 10.28 -4.38 9.80
CA PHE A 144 10.06 -4.78 8.40
C PHE A 144 10.52 -3.74 7.38
N GLY A 145 10.89 -2.54 7.81
CA GLY A 145 11.20 -1.41 6.94
C GLY A 145 12.39 -1.62 6.01
N SER A 146 13.16 -2.70 6.15
CA SER A 146 14.17 -3.10 5.16
C SER A 146 13.57 -3.63 3.85
N ASN A 147 12.33 -4.16 3.89
CA ASN A 147 11.72 -4.86 2.75
C ASN A 147 10.21 -4.56 2.58
N VAL A 148 9.60 -3.81 3.51
CA VAL A 148 8.20 -3.42 3.45
C VAL A 148 8.07 -1.94 3.75
N HIS A 149 7.58 -1.17 2.78
CA HIS A 149 7.57 0.29 2.83
C HIS A 149 6.15 0.82 2.77
N ILE A 150 5.71 1.51 3.82
CA ILE A 150 4.42 2.22 3.82
C ILE A 150 4.57 3.47 2.95
N ILE A 151 3.77 3.58 1.90
CA ILE A 151 3.82 4.68 0.93
C ILE A 151 2.88 5.80 1.34
N ASP A 152 1.64 5.45 1.66
CA ASP A 152 0.60 6.39 2.07
C ASP A 152 -0.44 5.74 2.98
N TRP A 153 -1.18 6.56 3.70
CA TRP A 153 -2.35 6.14 4.44
C TRP A 153 -3.34 7.30 4.66
N SER A 154 -4.60 6.95 4.86
CA SER A 154 -5.66 7.89 5.21
C SER A 154 -6.48 7.37 6.38
N LEU A 155 -6.83 8.25 7.30
CA LEU A 155 -7.85 8.02 8.31
C LEU A 155 -9.17 8.61 7.82
N HIS A 156 -10.13 7.75 7.57
CA HIS A 156 -11.48 8.12 7.19
C HIS A 156 -12.37 8.29 8.42
N MET A 157 -12.83 9.52 8.60
CA MET A 157 -13.79 9.93 9.63
C MET A 157 -15.21 10.08 9.09
N ASP A 158 -15.33 10.11 7.80
CA ASP A 158 -16.53 10.40 7.02
C ASP A 158 -17.37 9.17 6.69
N GLU A 159 -16.98 8.01 7.18
CA GLU A 159 -17.75 6.77 7.07
C GLU A 159 -18.34 6.34 8.43
N ALA A 160 -19.10 5.25 8.42
CA ALA A 160 -19.85 4.79 9.60
C ALA A 160 -18.96 4.48 10.81
N THR A 161 -17.75 3.97 10.60
CA THR A 161 -16.76 3.68 11.64
C THR A 161 -15.41 4.24 11.22
N PRO A 162 -14.72 5.00 12.09
CA PRO A 162 -13.35 5.46 11.81
C PRO A 162 -12.42 4.29 11.50
N HIS A 163 -11.69 4.37 10.38
CA HIS A 163 -10.74 3.34 9.96
C HIS A 163 -9.62 3.94 9.13
N ILE A 164 -8.50 3.22 9.07
CA ILE A 164 -7.32 3.63 8.31
C ILE A 164 -7.17 2.71 7.11
N HIS A 165 -7.04 3.31 5.93
CA HIS A 165 -6.50 2.68 4.74
C HIS A 165 -5.01 2.96 4.67
N GLU A 166 -4.19 1.95 4.65
CA GLU A 166 -2.73 2.04 4.56
C GLU A 166 -2.26 1.25 3.34
N ARG A 167 -1.31 1.82 2.58
CA ARG A 167 -0.76 1.17 1.39
C ARG A 167 0.73 1.02 1.50
N HIS A 168 1.19 -0.21 1.28
CA HIS A 168 2.60 -0.58 1.35
C HIS A 168 3.04 -1.44 0.17
N VAL A 169 4.34 -1.45 -0.08
CA VAL A 169 4.98 -2.29 -1.08
C VAL A 169 6.01 -3.19 -0.41
N PHE A 170 6.13 -4.40 -0.94
CA PHE A 170 7.18 -5.35 -0.60
C PHE A 170 8.23 -5.33 -1.68
N ASP A 171 9.49 -5.16 -1.31
CA ASP A 171 10.60 -5.29 -2.23
C ASP A 171 11.76 -6.11 -1.68
N ALA A 172 12.59 -6.59 -2.58
CA ALA A 172 13.73 -7.41 -2.26
C ALA A 172 14.84 -7.22 -3.28
N THR A 173 16.05 -7.56 -2.90
CA THR A 173 17.18 -7.54 -3.83
C THR A 173 17.15 -8.78 -4.71
N ASN A 174 17.10 -8.59 -6.03
CA ASN A 174 17.15 -9.69 -6.97
C ASN A 174 18.59 -10.21 -7.19
N ARG A 175 18.73 -11.30 -7.94
CA ARG A 175 20.05 -11.93 -8.24
C ARG A 175 21.04 -11.03 -8.99
N TYR A 176 20.61 -9.87 -9.46
CA TYR A 176 21.45 -8.90 -10.17
C TYR A 176 21.83 -7.71 -9.28
N GLY A 177 21.43 -7.73 -7.99
CA GLY A 177 21.64 -6.63 -7.05
C GLY A 177 20.71 -5.45 -7.22
N GLU A 178 19.57 -5.63 -7.91
CA GLU A 178 18.56 -4.59 -8.13
C GLU A 178 17.40 -4.77 -7.17
N ILE A 179 16.83 -3.69 -6.66
CA ILE A 179 15.61 -3.71 -5.85
C ILE A 179 14.42 -3.94 -6.78
N GLU A 180 13.63 -4.99 -6.54
CA GLU A 180 12.42 -5.31 -7.30
C GLU A 180 11.20 -5.46 -6.38
N PRO A 181 9.99 -4.98 -6.76
CA PRO A 181 8.78 -5.19 -5.97
C PRO A 181 8.37 -6.67 -6.03
N LYS A 182 8.58 -7.39 -4.90
CA LYS A 182 8.38 -8.85 -4.85
C LYS A 182 8.13 -9.38 -3.44
N GLN A 183 6.88 -9.48 -3.07
CA GLN A 183 6.45 -9.87 -1.73
C GLN A 183 7.08 -11.15 -1.20
N GLU A 184 7.09 -12.22 -1.98
CA GLU A 184 7.57 -13.52 -1.50
C GLU A 184 9.09 -13.54 -1.23
N ALA A 185 9.87 -12.75 -2.00
CA ALA A 185 11.30 -12.59 -1.76
C ALA A 185 11.57 -11.68 -0.55
N ALA A 186 10.82 -10.57 -0.43
CA ALA A 186 10.89 -9.67 0.71
C ALA A 186 10.65 -10.42 2.03
N LEU A 187 9.59 -11.23 2.09
CA LEU A 187 9.28 -12.01 3.28
C LEU A 187 10.32 -13.13 3.55
N GLU A 188 10.98 -13.63 2.51
CA GLU A 188 12.11 -14.57 2.66
C GLU A 188 13.33 -13.87 3.27
N GLU A 189 13.69 -12.69 2.78
CA GLU A 189 14.79 -11.88 3.32
C GLU A 189 14.53 -11.47 4.78
N LEU A 190 13.27 -11.21 5.14
CA LEU A 190 12.84 -10.93 6.52
C LEU A 190 12.82 -12.18 7.43
N GLY A 191 13.15 -13.37 6.90
CA GLY A 191 13.23 -14.61 7.68
C GLY A 191 11.91 -15.33 7.89
N PHE A 192 10.82 -14.94 7.21
CA PHE A 192 9.57 -15.69 7.27
C PHE A 192 9.70 -17.04 6.57
N GLU A 193 9.31 -18.10 7.22
CA GLU A 193 9.28 -19.43 6.65
C GLU A 193 7.94 -19.73 5.96
N LEU A 194 7.92 -20.71 5.07
CA LEU A 194 6.66 -21.23 4.52
C LEU A 194 5.87 -21.94 5.64
N PRO A 195 4.54 -21.80 5.70
CA PRO A 195 3.70 -22.53 6.64
C PRO A 195 3.95 -24.05 6.61
N LYS A 196 4.31 -24.56 5.44
CA LYS A 196 4.64 -25.97 5.19
C LYS A 196 5.96 -26.05 4.41
N PRO A 197 7.11 -26.04 5.09
CA PRO A 197 8.43 -25.96 4.44
C PRO A 197 8.72 -27.08 3.45
N ASN A 198 8.15 -28.28 3.67
CA ASN A 198 8.37 -29.47 2.84
C ASN A 198 7.40 -29.58 1.65
N GLU A 199 6.46 -28.66 1.50
CA GLU A 199 5.51 -28.63 0.39
C GLU A 199 5.91 -27.55 -0.63
N LYS A 200 5.45 -27.72 -1.88
CA LYS A 200 5.66 -26.70 -2.92
C LYS A 200 4.92 -25.41 -2.57
N LYS A 201 5.55 -24.27 -2.88
CA LYS A 201 4.88 -22.96 -2.84
C LYS A 201 3.58 -22.98 -3.65
N GLY A 202 2.55 -22.33 -3.13
CA GLY A 202 1.25 -22.25 -3.78
C GLY A 202 0.28 -21.32 -3.05
N LYS A 203 -0.96 -21.30 -3.47
CA LYS A 203 -2.01 -20.42 -2.91
C LYS A 203 -2.14 -20.53 -1.38
N TYR A 204 -1.96 -21.72 -0.82
CA TYR A 204 -2.11 -22.02 0.62
C TYR A 204 -0.78 -22.37 1.30
N ASN A 205 0.33 -22.13 0.63
CA ASN A 205 1.68 -22.33 1.17
C ASN A 205 2.60 -21.25 0.61
N ASN A 206 2.48 -20.06 1.14
CA ASN A 206 3.30 -18.89 0.84
C ASN A 206 3.55 -18.10 2.13
N ARG A 207 4.60 -17.29 2.16
CA ARG A 207 5.04 -16.58 3.36
C ARG A 207 4.06 -15.51 3.84
N LYS A 208 3.22 -14.97 2.94
CA LYS A 208 2.16 -14.02 3.30
C LYS A 208 1.16 -14.60 4.32
N MET A 209 1.02 -15.92 4.38
CA MET A 209 0.09 -16.57 5.33
C MET A 209 0.58 -16.53 6.78
N VAL A 210 1.86 -16.19 7.00
CA VAL A 210 2.48 -16.09 8.33
C VAL A 210 2.98 -14.67 8.65
N PHE A 211 2.91 -13.75 7.70
CA PHE A 211 3.10 -12.33 7.85
C PHE A 211 1.80 -11.65 8.28
#